data_448ee755d39a3634fed41b8f4fe1b478
#
_entry.id   448ee755d39a3634fed41b8f4fe1b478
#
_cell.length_a   1.000
_cell.length_b   1.000
_cell.length_c   1.000
_cell.angle_alpha   90.00
_cell.angle_beta   90.00
_cell.angle_gamma   90.00
#
_symmetry.space_group_name_H-M   'P 1'
#
loop_
_entity.id
_entity.type
_entity.pdbx_description
1 polymer ?
#
loop_
_entity_poly.entity_id
_entity_poly.type
_entity_poly.pdbx_seq_one_letter_code
_entity_poly.pdbx_strand_id
1 'polypeptide(L)'
;RDSNENIFKIKKDKLFKNFDGQIVFLENIRFYEEEEENDTNFSKQLASLADLYVNDAFSCSHRAHASISKITEFLPSFAGLQLETEINALKKVTSEIKRPVTCIIGGSKISTKINLIKNLIPKFDNIIVVGGMANNILSYKGNLIGKSIKEENCEKEIENIFKNSNDHSCSIIYPKDVKIGKSMDDKSQIKDLTEISADDFILDIGPKTLKEIEDIIENSKTVLWNGPAGYFENPNFALGSYEIAKMIIKKNKDNSIFSVAGGGDTIAAVSYTHLRAHETQTH
;
A
#
# COMPACT_ATOMS: atom_id res chain seq x y z
N ARG A 1 -29.85 19.67 -4.28
CA ARG A 1 -29.68 18.32 -3.69
C ARG A 1 -31.07 17.80 -3.36
N ASP A 2 -31.71 17.10 -4.26
CA ASP A 2 -32.86 16.28 -3.91
C ASP A 2 -32.32 14.91 -3.48
N SER A 3 -32.08 14.78 -2.20
CA SER A 3 -31.47 13.63 -1.53
C SER A 3 -32.37 12.36 -1.50
N ASN A 4 -33.44 12.33 -2.29
CA ASN A 4 -34.43 11.24 -2.30
C ASN A 4 -34.76 10.68 -3.69
N GLU A 5 -34.11 11.09 -4.75
CA GLU A 5 -34.30 10.43 -6.05
C GLU A 5 -33.35 9.23 -6.13
N ASN A 6 -33.91 8.05 -6.01
CA ASN A 6 -33.25 6.79 -6.29
C ASN A 6 -32.68 6.85 -7.73
N ILE A 7 -31.38 6.54 -7.88
CA ILE A 7 -30.64 6.50 -9.15
C ILE A 7 -31.42 5.72 -10.23
N PHE A 8 -32.21 4.73 -9.83
CA PHE A 8 -33.09 3.92 -10.68
C PHE A 8 -34.26 4.67 -11.29
N LYS A 9 -34.58 5.87 -10.81
CA LYS A 9 -35.68 6.72 -11.38
C LYS A 9 -35.13 7.80 -12.31
N ILE A 10 -33.81 7.94 -12.39
CA ILE A 10 -33.16 8.94 -13.23
C ILE A 10 -33.06 8.36 -14.65
N LYS A 11 -33.77 8.94 -15.59
CA LYS A 11 -33.60 8.65 -17.02
C LYS A 11 -32.50 9.52 -17.59
N LYS A 12 -31.69 8.99 -18.53
CA LYS A 12 -30.62 9.71 -19.24
C LYS A 12 -31.04 11.09 -19.70
N ASP A 13 -32.24 11.20 -20.29
CA ASP A 13 -32.83 12.46 -20.77
C ASP A 13 -33.10 13.48 -19.66
N LYS A 14 -33.29 13.04 -18.41
CA LYS A 14 -33.50 13.94 -17.28
C LYS A 14 -32.17 14.41 -16.67
N LEU A 15 -31.16 13.56 -16.68
CA LEU A 15 -29.82 13.91 -16.21
C LEU A 15 -29.21 15.10 -16.98
N PHE A 16 -29.51 15.18 -18.28
CA PHE A 16 -28.87 16.16 -19.17
C PHE A 16 -29.78 17.33 -19.57
N LYS A 17 -31.09 17.27 -19.31
CA LYS A 17 -32.04 18.33 -19.70
C LYS A 17 -31.91 19.67 -18.95
N ASN A 18 -31.30 19.68 -17.78
CA ASN A 18 -31.22 20.88 -16.92
C ASN A 18 -29.79 21.37 -16.67
N PHE A 19 -28.81 20.82 -17.36
CA PHE A 19 -27.41 21.17 -17.16
C PHE A 19 -26.79 21.66 -18.46
N ASP A 20 -26.62 22.96 -18.58
CA ASP A 20 -25.64 23.58 -19.49
C ASP A 20 -24.19 23.21 -19.06
N GLY A 21 -24.07 22.49 -18.01
CA GLY A 21 -22.82 22.03 -17.46
C GLY A 21 -22.57 20.60 -17.86
N GLN A 22 -21.45 20.23 -17.78
CA GLN A 22 -20.78 19.16 -18.44
C GLN A 22 -20.41 18.02 -17.50
N ILE A 23 -20.68 18.13 -16.18
CA ILE A 23 -20.32 17.13 -15.18
C ILE A 23 -21.50 16.88 -14.24
N VAL A 24 -21.86 15.60 -14.06
CA VAL A 24 -22.86 15.14 -13.09
C VAL A 24 -22.17 14.22 -12.09
N PHE A 25 -22.21 14.57 -10.81
CA PHE A 25 -21.80 13.70 -9.72
C PHE A 25 -23.02 12.91 -9.23
N LEU A 26 -22.89 11.59 -9.25
CA LEU A 26 -23.84 10.71 -8.60
C LEU A 26 -23.48 10.57 -7.11
N GLU A 27 -24.46 10.20 -6.29
CA GLU A 27 -24.26 9.89 -4.88
C GLU A 27 -23.37 8.65 -4.72
N ASN A 28 -22.84 8.45 -3.52
CA ASN A 28 -21.98 7.31 -3.21
C ASN A 28 -22.70 6.00 -3.58
N ILE A 29 -22.20 5.33 -4.60
CA ILE A 29 -22.80 4.13 -5.16
C ILE A 29 -22.81 2.96 -4.18
N ARG A 30 -21.94 2.95 -3.19
CA ARG A 30 -21.88 1.92 -2.14
C ARG A 30 -23.01 2.04 -1.10
N PHE A 31 -23.92 2.98 -1.24
CA PHE A 31 -25.18 2.97 -0.50
C PHE A 31 -26.17 1.93 -1.03
N TYR A 32 -25.85 1.30 -2.17
CA TYR A 32 -26.61 0.22 -2.79
C TYR A 32 -25.88 -1.10 -2.58
N GLU A 33 -26.53 -2.08 -1.95
CA GLU A 33 -25.97 -3.41 -1.71
C GLU A 33 -25.59 -4.10 -3.03
N GLU A 34 -26.40 -3.89 -4.08
CA GLU A 34 -26.23 -4.41 -5.43
C GLU A 34 -24.90 -4.00 -6.07
N GLU A 35 -24.28 -2.90 -5.62
CA GLU A 35 -22.95 -2.49 -6.05
C GLU A 35 -21.90 -3.53 -5.63
N GLU A 36 -21.87 -3.89 -4.34
CA GLU A 36 -20.90 -4.84 -3.80
C GLU A 36 -21.22 -6.28 -4.22
N GLU A 37 -22.48 -6.61 -4.46
CA GLU A 37 -22.92 -7.91 -4.98
C GLU A 37 -22.62 -8.12 -6.46
N ASN A 38 -22.11 -7.09 -7.15
CA ASN A 38 -21.85 -7.12 -8.59
C ASN A 38 -23.11 -7.47 -9.40
N ASP A 39 -24.28 -6.91 -9.00
CA ASP A 39 -25.59 -7.26 -9.56
C ASP A 39 -25.72 -6.86 -11.03
N THR A 40 -26.27 -7.76 -11.82
CA THR A 40 -26.42 -7.59 -13.27
C THR A 40 -27.48 -6.53 -13.64
N ASN A 41 -28.60 -6.48 -12.91
CA ASN A 41 -29.66 -5.54 -13.24
C ASN A 41 -29.29 -4.12 -12.84
N PHE A 42 -28.63 -3.97 -11.70
CA PHE A 42 -28.07 -2.72 -11.27
C PHE A 42 -27.03 -2.19 -12.27
N SER A 43 -26.12 -3.05 -12.74
CA SER A 43 -25.13 -2.71 -13.75
C SER A 43 -25.74 -2.28 -15.08
N LYS A 44 -26.81 -2.95 -15.53
CA LYS A 44 -27.56 -2.54 -16.73
C LYS A 44 -28.21 -1.18 -16.57
N GLN A 45 -28.75 -0.88 -15.39
CA GLN A 45 -29.35 0.42 -15.11
C GLN A 45 -28.29 1.52 -15.12
N LEU A 46 -27.13 1.30 -14.49
CA LEU A 46 -25.99 2.22 -14.55
C LEU A 46 -25.53 2.42 -16.01
N ALA A 47 -25.36 1.34 -16.75
CA ALA A 47 -24.96 1.39 -18.16
C ALA A 47 -25.94 2.17 -19.03
N SER A 48 -27.27 2.16 -18.71
CA SER A 48 -28.24 2.92 -19.44
C SER A 48 -28.11 4.44 -19.34
N LEU A 49 -27.28 4.93 -18.40
CA LEU A 49 -27.03 6.36 -18.18
C LEU A 49 -25.92 6.92 -19.09
N ALA A 50 -25.15 6.08 -19.77
CA ALA A 50 -23.98 6.49 -20.54
C ALA A 50 -23.86 5.75 -21.88
N ASP A 51 -22.98 6.21 -22.75
CA ASP A 51 -22.66 5.58 -24.04
C ASP A 51 -21.34 4.82 -23.99
N LEU A 52 -20.46 5.16 -23.02
CA LEU A 52 -19.20 4.49 -22.78
C LEU A 52 -18.86 4.57 -21.27
N TYR A 53 -17.97 3.70 -20.84
CA TYR A 53 -17.46 3.64 -19.48
C TYR A 53 -15.95 3.90 -19.46
N VAL A 54 -15.51 4.72 -18.53
CA VAL A 54 -14.08 4.94 -18.26
C VAL A 54 -13.79 4.63 -16.80
N ASN A 55 -12.93 3.67 -16.55
CA ASN A 55 -12.39 3.43 -15.21
C ASN A 55 -11.10 4.26 -15.04
N ASP A 56 -11.12 5.22 -14.14
CA ASP A 56 -9.95 6.05 -13.79
C ASP A 56 -9.58 5.94 -12.30
N ALA A 57 -10.01 4.83 -11.67
CA ALA A 57 -9.81 4.59 -10.25
C ALA A 57 -9.06 3.26 -10.02
N PHE A 58 -7.73 3.30 -10.02
CA PHE A 58 -6.87 2.13 -9.81
C PHE A 58 -7.16 1.43 -8.48
N SER A 59 -7.32 2.21 -7.40
CA SER A 59 -7.49 1.70 -6.03
C SER A 59 -8.69 0.78 -5.83
N CYS A 60 -9.73 0.90 -6.65
CA CYS A 60 -10.90 0.02 -6.61
C CYS A 60 -10.98 -1.00 -7.75
N SER A 61 -10.06 -0.95 -8.73
CA SER A 61 -10.09 -1.82 -9.93
C SER A 61 -9.94 -3.32 -9.63
N HIS A 62 -9.48 -3.67 -8.42
CA HIS A 62 -9.38 -5.06 -7.96
C HIS A 62 -10.70 -5.64 -7.44
N ARG A 63 -11.76 -4.83 -7.33
CA ARG A 63 -13.05 -5.22 -6.75
C ARG A 63 -14.01 -5.71 -7.84
N ALA A 64 -14.69 -6.82 -7.59
CA ALA A 64 -15.75 -7.31 -8.43
C ALA A 64 -17.08 -6.62 -8.10
N HIS A 65 -17.15 -5.30 -8.31
CA HIS A 65 -18.33 -4.48 -8.06
C HIS A 65 -19.08 -4.17 -9.35
N ALA A 66 -20.39 -3.89 -9.25
CA ALA A 66 -21.25 -3.62 -10.38
C ALA A 66 -20.76 -2.48 -11.27
N SER A 67 -20.34 -1.36 -10.68
CA SER A 67 -19.80 -0.19 -11.38
C SER A 67 -18.38 -0.34 -11.91
N ILE A 68 -17.66 -1.41 -11.55
CA ILE A 68 -16.26 -1.65 -11.91
C ILE A 68 -16.15 -2.83 -12.87
N SER A 69 -16.71 -3.97 -12.50
CA SER A 69 -16.60 -5.23 -13.24
C SER A 69 -17.79 -5.45 -14.18
N LYS A 70 -18.98 -5.57 -13.63
CA LYS A 70 -20.15 -5.97 -14.41
C LYS A 70 -20.58 -4.94 -15.46
N ILE A 71 -20.39 -3.65 -15.21
CA ILE A 71 -20.73 -2.58 -16.17
C ILE A 71 -19.99 -2.73 -17.50
N THR A 72 -18.78 -3.31 -17.49
CA THR A 72 -17.96 -3.52 -18.69
C THR A 72 -18.55 -4.52 -19.67
N GLU A 73 -19.52 -5.32 -19.23
CA GLU A 73 -20.26 -6.24 -20.11
C GLU A 73 -21.32 -5.53 -20.95
N PHE A 74 -21.70 -4.30 -20.59
CA PHE A 74 -22.83 -3.57 -21.20
C PHE A 74 -22.40 -2.30 -21.94
N LEU A 75 -21.18 -1.81 -21.73
CA LEU A 75 -20.65 -0.60 -22.36
C LEU A 75 -19.25 -0.81 -22.93
N PRO A 76 -18.91 -0.13 -24.03
CA PRO A 76 -17.51 0.04 -24.42
C PRO A 76 -16.73 0.63 -23.26
N SER A 77 -15.64 -0.04 -22.84
CA SER A 77 -14.94 0.25 -21.59
C SER A 77 -13.48 0.58 -21.84
N PHE A 78 -12.99 1.63 -21.21
CA PHE A 78 -11.64 2.16 -21.40
C PHE A 78 -10.98 2.46 -20.05
N ALA A 79 -9.65 2.44 -20.02
CA ALA A 79 -8.89 2.98 -18.92
C ALA A 79 -8.81 4.52 -19.02
N GLY A 80 -8.97 5.21 -17.91
CA GLY A 80 -8.69 6.63 -17.83
C GLY A 80 -7.20 6.93 -17.74
N LEU A 81 -6.82 8.19 -17.88
CA LEU A 81 -5.41 8.64 -17.91
C LEU A 81 -4.67 8.37 -16.60
N GLN A 82 -5.37 8.53 -15.46
CA GLN A 82 -4.77 8.24 -14.15
C GLN A 82 -4.51 6.74 -13.98
N LEU A 83 -5.50 5.91 -14.33
CA LEU A 83 -5.36 4.45 -14.31
C LEU A 83 -4.21 3.98 -15.21
N GLU A 84 -4.09 4.54 -16.42
CA GLU A 84 -2.99 4.23 -17.34
C GLU A 84 -1.64 4.62 -16.75
N THR A 85 -1.54 5.80 -16.13
CA THR A 85 -0.31 6.29 -15.48
C THR A 85 0.12 5.35 -14.35
N GLU A 86 -0.81 4.92 -13.51
CA GLU A 86 -0.53 4.01 -12.40
C GLU A 86 -0.13 2.60 -12.87
N ILE A 87 -0.82 2.07 -13.89
CA ILE A 87 -0.46 0.79 -14.52
C ILE A 87 0.96 0.87 -15.12
N ASN A 88 1.29 1.96 -15.82
CA ASN A 88 2.61 2.13 -16.41
C ASN A 88 3.70 2.28 -15.35
N ALA A 89 3.43 2.96 -14.24
CA ALA A 89 4.35 3.02 -13.10
C ALA A 89 4.60 1.63 -12.51
N LEU A 90 3.55 0.83 -12.31
CA LEU A 90 3.68 -0.54 -11.81
C LEU A 90 4.41 -1.46 -12.78
N LYS A 91 4.18 -1.34 -14.09
CA LYS A 91 4.94 -2.10 -15.11
C LYS A 91 6.44 -1.85 -15.00
N LYS A 92 6.85 -0.60 -14.77
CA LYS A 92 8.28 -0.26 -14.60
C LYS A 92 8.93 -0.95 -13.40
N VAL A 93 8.19 -1.13 -12.29
CA VAL A 93 8.70 -1.81 -11.08
C VAL A 93 8.51 -3.34 -11.09
N THR A 94 7.73 -3.88 -12.04
CA THR A 94 7.44 -5.33 -12.07
C THR A 94 7.93 -6.04 -13.32
N SER A 95 8.07 -5.35 -14.44
CA SER A 95 8.42 -5.93 -15.74
C SER A 95 9.64 -5.30 -16.39
N GLU A 96 9.85 -3.98 -16.22
CA GLU A 96 11.00 -3.23 -16.79
C GLU A 96 12.03 -2.89 -15.70
N ILE A 97 12.28 -3.84 -14.81
CA ILE A 97 13.05 -3.65 -13.59
C ILE A 97 14.52 -3.30 -13.90
N LYS A 98 14.99 -2.19 -13.34
CA LYS A 98 16.42 -1.90 -13.25
C LYS A 98 16.96 -2.37 -11.90
N ARG A 99 17.91 -3.30 -11.92
CA ARG A 99 18.51 -3.89 -10.71
C ARG A 99 19.70 -3.06 -10.19
N PRO A 100 19.98 -3.08 -8.89
CA PRO A 100 19.26 -3.81 -7.84
C PRO A 100 17.88 -3.21 -7.57
N VAL A 101 16.90 -4.10 -7.31
CA VAL A 101 15.51 -3.71 -7.00
C VAL A 101 15.16 -4.07 -5.56
N THR A 102 14.62 -3.11 -4.84
CA THR A 102 14.25 -3.24 -3.44
C THR A 102 12.76 -3.00 -3.23
N CYS A 103 12.12 -3.86 -2.46
CA CYS A 103 10.77 -3.64 -1.97
C CYS A 103 10.80 -3.36 -0.47
N ILE A 104 10.11 -2.32 -0.02
CA ILE A 104 9.87 -2.03 1.39
C ILE A 104 8.40 -2.32 1.66
N ILE A 105 8.13 -3.24 2.56
CA ILE A 105 6.77 -3.67 2.90
C ILE A 105 6.54 -3.45 4.38
N GLY A 106 5.58 -2.59 4.71
CA GLY A 106 5.10 -2.34 6.07
C GLY A 106 3.63 -2.70 6.24
N GLY A 107 3.14 -2.51 7.44
CA GLY A 107 1.74 -2.76 7.81
C GLY A 107 1.60 -3.58 9.08
N SER A 108 0.35 -3.78 9.52
CA SER A 108 0.06 -4.45 10.79
C SER A 108 0.02 -5.98 10.68
N LYS A 109 -0.44 -6.53 9.54
CA LYS A 109 -0.71 -7.97 9.36
C LYS A 109 0.10 -8.56 8.24
N ILE A 110 0.90 -9.60 8.56
CA ILE A 110 1.72 -10.30 7.58
C ILE A 110 0.86 -11.16 6.64
N SER A 111 -0.22 -11.78 7.14
CA SER A 111 -1.11 -12.66 6.36
C SER A 111 -1.67 -11.98 5.12
N THR A 112 -2.00 -10.70 5.21
CA THR A 112 -2.53 -9.92 4.09
C THR A 112 -1.53 -9.70 2.95
N LYS A 113 -0.23 -9.82 3.24
CA LYS A 113 0.87 -9.53 2.29
C LYS A 113 1.75 -10.73 1.97
N ILE A 114 1.50 -11.91 2.58
CA ILE A 114 2.29 -13.13 2.33
C ILE A 114 2.35 -13.46 0.84
N ASN A 115 1.20 -13.48 0.16
CA ASN A 115 1.15 -13.80 -1.28
C ASN A 115 1.89 -12.75 -2.11
N LEU A 116 1.80 -11.48 -1.72
CA LEU A 116 2.57 -10.41 -2.36
C LEU A 116 4.06 -10.65 -2.20
N ILE A 117 4.55 -10.91 -0.98
CA ILE A 117 5.96 -11.20 -0.70
C ILE A 117 6.44 -12.39 -1.52
N LYS A 118 5.69 -13.50 -1.53
CA LYS A 118 6.03 -14.70 -2.32
C LYS A 118 6.15 -14.42 -3.82
N ASN A 119 5.28 -13.57 -4.36
CA ASN A 119 5.29 -13.19 -5.78
C ASN A 119 6.42 -12.19 -6.12
N LEU A 120 6.92 -11.43 -5.15
CA LEU A 120 8.00 -10.48 -5.33
C LEU A 120 9.39 -11.13 -5.21
N ILE A 121 9.55 -12.15 -4.36
CA ILE A 121 10.84 -12.82 -4.13
C ILE A 121 11.57 -13.18 -5.43
N PRO A 122 10.95 -13.81 -6.44
CA PRO A 122 11.65 -14.15 -7.68
C PRO A 122 12.09 -12.97 -8.53
N LYS A 123 11.58 -11.78 -8.24
CA LYS A 123 11.75 -10.58 -9.06
C LYS A 123 12.64 -9.51 -8.40
N PHE A 124 12.81 -9.58 -7.08
CA PHE A 124 13.45 -8.54 -6.28
C PHE A 124 14.77 -9.04 -5.67
N ASP A 125 15.75 -8.13 -5.53
CA ASP A 125 17.02 -8.44 -4.87
C ASP A 125 16.88 -8.30 -3.35
N ASN A 126 16.07 -7.35 -2.88
CA ASN A 126 15.85 -7.11 -1.46
C ASN A 126 14.38 -6.90 -1.16
N ILE A 127 13.90 -7.52 -0.08
CA ILE A 127 12.57 -7.24 0.51
C ILE A 127 12.79 -6.86 1.97
N ILE A 128 12.50 -5.62 2.30
CA ILE A 128 12.61 -5.05 3.64
C ILE A 128 11.22 -5.11 4.29
N VAL A 129 11.11 -5.88 5.36
CA VAL A 129 9.85 -6.03 6.11
C VAL A 129 9.91 -5.17 7.36
N VAL A 130 8.98 -4.24 7.48
CA VAL A 130 8.89 -3.25 8.57
C VAL A 130 7.48 -3.19 9.16
N GLY A 131 7.27 -2.33 10.15
CA GLY A 131 5.96 -2.18 10.82
C GLY A 131 5.58 -3.40 11.65
N GLY A 132 4.28 -3.47 12.02
CA GLY A 132 3.77 -4.55 12.88
C GLY A 132 3.97 -5.96 12.32
N MET A 133 3.96 -6.11 10.99
CA MET A 133 4.21 -7.41 10.37
C MET A 133 5.64 -7.92 10.58
N ALA A 134 6.61 -7.06 10.81
CA ALA A 134 7.98 -7.46 11.14
C ALA A 134 8.07 -8.18 12.50
N ASN A 135 7.14 -7.90 13.42
CA ASN A 135 7.08 -8.58 14.72
C ASN A 135 6.89 -10.10 14.59
N ASN A 136 6.16 -10.54 13.56
CA ASN A 136 6.00 -11.96 13.27
C ASN A 136 7.33 -12.61 12.89
N ILE A 137 8.17 -11.92 12.10
CA ILE A 137 9.51 -12.39 11.75
C ILE A 137 10.43 -12.37 12.98
N LEU A 138 10.41 -11.31 13.78
CA LEU A 138 11.19 -11.24 15.01
C LEU A 138 10.84 -12.36 15.98
N SER A 139 9.53 -12.62 16.19
CA SER A 139 9.05 -13.74 17.01
C SER A 139 9.48 -15.10 16.45
N TYR A 140 9.37 -15.32 15.15
CA TYR A 140 9.84 -16.53 14.47
C TYR A 140 11.35 -16.76 14.64
N LYS A 141 12.15 -15.69 14.68
CA LYS A 141 13.59 -15.72 14.93
C LYS A 141 13.94 -15.88 16.42
N GLY A 142 12.94 -16.04 17.31
CA GLY A 142 13.13 -16.25 18.74
C GLY A 142 13.33 -14.99 19.58
N ASN A 143 13.09 -13.79 19.02
CA ASN A 143 13.17 -12.55 19.77
C ASN A 143 11.87 -12.31 20.57
N LEU A 144 11.98 -11.72 21.75
CA LEU A 144 10.84 -11.18 22.46
C LEU A 144 10.30 -9.98 21.69
N ILE A 145 8.96 -9.86 21.65
CA ILE A 145 8.27 -8.73 21.02
C ILE A 145 7.35 -7.98 22.01
N GLY A 146 7.37 -8.38 23.28
CA GLY A 146 6.55 -7.80 24.35
C GLY A 146 5.05 -7.89 24.05
N LYS A 147 4.36 -6.77 24.22
CA LYS A 147 2.92 -6.60 23.93
C LYS A 147 2.62 -6.20 22.48
N SER A 148 3.62 -6.24 21.61
CA SER A 148 3.48 -5.83 20.20
C SER A 148 2.50 -6.73 19.46
N ILE A 149 1.83 -6.15 18.45
CA ILE A 149 0.93 -6.91 17.61
C ILE A 149 1.68 -8.04 16.88
N LYS A 150 1.06 -9.19 16.83
CA LYS A 150 1.52 -10.39 16.15
C LYS A 150 0.31 -11.20 15.69
N GLU A 151 0.42 -11.85 14.56
CA GLU A 151 -0.56 -12.84 14.11
C GLU A 151 -0.12 -14.24 14.54
N GLU A 152 -1.08 -15.04 14.95
CA GLU A 152 -0.86 -16.43 15.30
C GLU A 152 -0.80 -17.34 14.06
N ASN A 153 -0.15 -18.48 14.20
CA ASN A 153 -0.12 -19.57 13.20
C ASN A 153 0.44 -19.17 11.82
N CYS A 154 1.38 -18.22 11.75
CA CYS A 154 2.03 -17.83 10.49
C CYS A 154 3.50 -18.28 10.38
N GLU A 155 3.97 -19.15 11.29
CA GLU A 155 5.36 -19.64 11.31
C GLU A 155 5.72 -20.39 10.03
N LYS A 156 4.84 -21.24 9.51
CA LYS A 156 5.04 -21.98 8.26
C LYS A 156 5.15 -21.07 7.04
N GLU A 157 4.35 -20.01 7.02
CA GLU A 157 4.38 -19.02 5.96
C GLU A 157 5.69 -18.23 5.96
N ILE A 158 6.18 -17.87 7.14
CA ILE A 158 7.46 -17.17 7.31
C ILE A 158 8.61 -18.10 6.92
N GLU A 159 8.59 -19.35 7.36
CA GLU A 159 9.57 -20.35 6.93
C GLU A 159 9.63 -20.47 5.40
N ASN A 160 8.47 -20.57 4.76
CA ASN A 160 8.37 -20.63 3.30
C ASN A 160 8.90 -19.36 2.61
N ILE A 161 8.69 -18.18 3.20
CA ILE A 161 9.26 -16.92 2.70
C ILE A 161 10.80 -17.00 2.71
N PHE A 162 11.41 -17.40 3.82
CA PHE A 162 12.87 -17.52 3.92
C PHE A 162 13.43 -18.60 3.00
N LYS A 163 12.78 -19.77 2.89
CA LYS A 163 13.18 -20.82 1.95
C LYS A 163 13.15 -20.30 0.52
N ASN A 164 12.02 -19.73 0.10
CA ASN A 164 11.85 -19.19 -1.25
C ASN A 164 12.85 -18.06 -1.56
N SER A 165 13.17 -17.22 -0.56
CA SER A 165 14.14 -16.14 -0.73
C SER A 165 15.55 -16.67 -0.98
N ASN A 166 15.96 -17.75 -0.30
CA ASN A 166 17.24 -18.40 -0.52
C ASN A 166 17.31 -19.03 -1.93
N ASP A 167 16.24 -19.69 -2.37
CA ASP A 167 16.16 -20.33 -3.70
C ASP A 167 16.27 -19.29 -4.85
N HIS A 168 15.90 -18.03 -4.60
CA HIS A 168 15.91 -16.96 -5.61
C HIS A 168 16.97 -15.88 -5.36
N SER A 169 17.87 -16.07 -4.41
CA SER A 169 18.91 -15.08 -4.05
C SER A 169 18.33 -13.69 -3.70
N CYS A 170 17.12 -13.67 -3.11
CA CYS A 170 16.47 -12.47 -2.62
C CYS A 170 16.73 -12.30 -1.13
N SER A 171 17.23 -11.15 -0.69
CA SER A 171 17.49 -10.90 0.74
C SER A 171 16.21 -10.44 1.43
N ILE A 172 15.84 -11.11 2.52
CA ILE A 172 14.76 -10.66 3.42
C ILE A 172 15.39 -9.91 4.60
N ILE A 173 15.15 -8.62 4.66
CA ILE A 173 15.66 -7.72 5.68
C ILE A 173 14.53 -7.41 6.67
N TYR A 174 14.85 -7.44 7.96
CA TYR A 174 13.93 -7.14 9.06
C TYR A 174 14.67 -6.39 10.16
N PRO A 175 13.99 -5.72 11.12
CA PRO A 175 14.61 -4.86 12.10
C PRO A 175 15.70 -5.56 12.91
N LYS A 176 16.82 -4.85 13.14
CA LYS A 176 17.93 -5.25 14.03
C LYS A 176 17.86 -4.57 15.38
N ASP A 177 17.18 -3.43 15.43
CA ASP A 177 16.87 -2.65 16.60
C ASP A 177 15.52 -1.96 16.38
N VAL A 178 14.91 -1.52 17.45
CA VAL A 178 13.54 -1.02 17.44
C VAL A 178 13.38 0.20 18.34
N LYS A 179 12.33 0.99 18.05
CA LYS A 179 11.81 1.96 19.02
C LYS A 179 10.58 1.36 19.70
N ILE A 180 10.63 1.41 21.00
CA ILE A 180 9.57 0.89 21.87
C ILE A 180 8.90 2.01 22.66
N GLY A 181 7.67 1.77 23.08
CA GLY A 181 6.95 2.49 24.12
C GLY A 181 6.33 1.52 25.13
N LYS A 182 5.94 2.00 26.31
CA LYS A 182 5.12 1.23 27.24
C LYS A 182 3.62 1.36 26.93
N SER A 183 3.28 2.34 26.12
CA SER A 183 1.98 2.55 25.48
C SER A 183 2.16 3.21 24.10
N MET A 184 1.07 3.32 23.33
CA MET A 184 1.11 3.98 22.02
C MET A 184 1.35 5.50 22.10
N ASP A 185 1.10 6.11 23.24
CA ASP A 185 1.26 7.56 23.47
C ASP A 185 2.53 7.92 24.24
N ASP A 186 3.37 6.93 24.52
CA ASP A 186 4.57 7.09 25.35
C ASP A 186 5.72 7.74 24.55
N LYS A 187 6.77 8.13 25.27
CA LYS A 187 8.02 8.55 24.66
C LYS A 187 8.75 7.33 24.12
N SER A 188 9.31 7.47 22.92
CA SER A 188 10.07 6.40 22.30
C SER A 188 11.40 6.14 23.02
N GLN A 189 11.75 4.87 23.16
CA GLN A 189 13.07 4.41 23.58
C GLN A 189 13.65 3.47 22.53
N ILE A 190 14.94 3.58 22.26
CA ILE A 190 15.65 2.69 21.35
C ILE A 190 16.11 1.48 22.14
N LYS A 191 15.87 0.28 21.62
CA LYS A 191 16.35 -0.97 22.20
C LYS A 191 16.91 -1.91 21.13
N ASP A 192 17.95 -2.61 21.50
CA ASP A 192 18.37 -3.80 20.76
C ASP A 192 17.34 -4.94 20.97
N LEU A 193 17.26 -5.86 20.03
CA LEU A 193 16.26 -6.92 20.09
C LEU A 193 16.35 -7.79 21.35
N THR A 194 17.56 -7.93 21.92
CA THR A 194 17.83 -8.67 23.16
C THR A 194 17.38 -7.95 24.43
N GLU A 195 17.09 -6.66 24.34
CA GLU A 195 16.71 -5.80 25.48
C GLU A 195 15.19 -5.61 25.59
N ILE A 196 14.42 -6.17 24.66
CA ILE A 196 12.96 -6.06 24.64
C ILE A 196 12.39 -6.82 25.84
N SER A 197 11.53 -6.16 26.60
CA SER A 197 10.84 -6.74 27.77
C SER A 197 9.38 -7.06 27.47
N ALA A 198 8.76 -7.87 28.35
CA ALA A 198 7.38 -8.33 28.18
C ALA A 198 6.33 -7.18 28.10
N ASP A 199 6.67 -6.01 28.65
CA ASP A 199 5.78 -4.84 28.69
C ASP A 199 5.99 -3.85 27.54
N ASP A 200 6.95 -4.10 26.65
CA ASP A 200 7.27 -3.21 25.56
C ASP A 200 6.30 -3.39 24.37
N PHE A 201 6.00 -2.28 23.70
CA PHE A 201 5.38 -2.27 22.38
C PHE A 201 6.43 -1.83 21.36
N ILE A 202 6.72 -2.64 20.35
CA ILE A 202 7.53 -2.24 19.20
C ILE A 202 6.65 -1.37 18.31
N LEU A 203 7.02 -0.10 18.16
CA LEU A 203 6.21 0.91 17.47
C LEU A 203 6.92 1.55 16.27
N ASP A 204 8.26 1.40 16.16
CA ASP A 204 9.03 1.86 15.00
C ASP A 204 10.36 1.09 14.91
N ILE A 205 11.07 1.25 13.80
CA ILE A 205 12.41 0.71 13.59
C ILE A 205 13.46 1.61 14.24
N GLY A 206 14.60 1.02 14.64
CA GLY A 206 15.70 1.73 15.27
C GLY A 206 16.76 2.23 14.27
N PRO A 207 17.77 2.97 14.77
CA PRO A 207 18.79 3.60 13.93
C PRO A 207 19.73 2.61 13.22
N LYS A 208 20.01 1.43 13.79
CA LYS A 208 20.82 0.39 13.13
C LYS A 208 20.08 -0.17 11.92
N THR A 209 18.76 -0.39 12.06
CA THR A 209 17.88 -0.81 10.98
C THR A 209 17.81 0.24 9.89
N LEU A 210 17.63 1.52 10.26
CA LEU A 210 17.63 2.63 9.31
C LEU A 210 18.92 2.74 8.52
N LYS A 211 20.07 2.54 9.16
CA LYS A 211 21.37 2.57 8.48
C LYS A 211 21.51 1.46 7.45
N GLU A 212 21.07 0.25 7.76
CA GLU A 212 21.04 -0.86 6.80
C GLU A 212 20.09 -0.56 5.62
N ILE A 213 18.92 0.00 5.89
CA ILE A 213 17.97 0.42 4.84
C ILE A 213 18.58 1.51 3.95
N GLU A 214 19.28 2.49 4.53
CA GLU A 214 20.00 3.52 3.78
C GLU A 214 21.01 2.90 2.82
N ASP A 215 21.87 1.99 3.30
CA ASP A 215 22.88 1.33 2.49
C ASP A 215 22.27 0.52 1.33
N ILE A 216 21.11 -0.11 1.56
CA ILE A 216 20.38 -0.84 0.52
C ILE A 216 19.77 0.13 -0.50
N ILE A 217 19.11 1.22 -0.07
CA ILE A 217 18.50 2.21 -0.96
C ILE A 217 19.58 2.92 -1.80
N GLU A 218 20.73 3.25 -1.20
CA GLU A 218 21.86 3.87 -1.92
C GLU A 218 22.34 3.02 -3.12
N ASN A 219 22.30 1.70 -3.00
CA ASN A 219 22.71 0.78 -4.04
C ASN A 219 21.56 0.38 -4.99
N SER A 220 20.31 0.70 -4.67
CA SER A 220 19.15 0.33 -5.47
C SER A 220 19.00 1.21 -6.72
N LYS A 221 18.45 0.63 -7.80
CA LYS A 221 18.02 1.34 -9.02
C LYS A 221 16.51 1.46 -9.11
N THR A 222 15.80 0.57 -8.45
CA THR A 222 14.34 0.57 -8.37
C THR A 222 13.92 0.32 -6.93
N VAL A 223 12.98 1.13 -6.42
CA VAL A 223 12.38 0.95 -5.08
C VAL A 223 10.87 0.95 -5.18
N LEU A 224 10.25 -0.08 -4.62
CA LEU A 224 8.81 -0.15 -4.37
C LEU A 224 8.57 -0.04 -2.86
N TRP A 225 7.74 0.91 -2.43
CA TRP A 225 7.42 1.07 -1.01
C TRP A 225 5.91 0.97 -0.76
N ASN A 226 5.50 0.05 0.12
CA ASN A 226 4.10 -0.17 0.47
C ASN A 226 3.93 -0.45 1.97
N GLY A 227 3.48 0.51 2.71
CA GLY A 227 3.23 0.48 4.15
C GLY A 227 4.31 1.19 4.98
N PRO A 228 3.90 1.90 6.06
CA PRO A 228 4.79 2.64 6.94
C PRO A 228 5.72 1.70 7.75
N ALA A 229 6.83 2.25 8.24
CA ALA A 229 7.80 1.51 9.04
C ALA A 229 7.41 1.37 10.50
N GLY A 230 6.57 2.26 11.02
CA GLY A 230 6.13 2.29 12.40
C GLY A 230 4.73 2.88 12.57
N TYR A 231 4.37 3.14 13.82
CA TYR A 231 3.13 3.80 14.21
C TYR A 231 3.24 5.32 13.94
N PHE A 232 3.18 5.69 12.65
CA PHE A 232 3.48 7.02 12.15
C PHE A 232 2.46 8.09 12.57
N GLU A 233 1.28 7.70 13.02
CA GLU A 233 0.25 8.58 13.56
C GLU A 233 0.72 9.29 14.84
N ASN A 234 1.65 8.67 15.58
CA ASN A 234 2.33 9.32 16.70
C ASN A 234 3.73 9.79 16.27
N PRO A 235 4.04 11.10 16.36
CA PRO A 235 5.35 11.66 15.97
C PRO A 235 6.56 10.99 16.66
N ASN A 236 6.39 10.42 17.86
CA ASN A 236 7.44 9.71 18.56
C ASN A 236 7.89 8.43 17.84
N PHE A 237 7.03 7.85 16.98
CA PHE A 237 7.23 6.60 16.27
C PHE A 237 7.11 6.72 14.75
N ALA A 238 7.17 7.94 14.22
CA ALA A 238 7.08 8.23 12.80
C ALA A 238 8.46 8.32 12.09
N LEU A 239 9.54 8.38 12.86
CA LEU A 239 10.88 8.68 12.34
C LEU A 239 11.35 7.65 11.31
N GLY A 240 11.04 6.36 11.50
CA GLY A 240 11.39 5.30 10.56
C GLY A 240 10.84 5.57 9.16
N SER A 241 9.55 5.85 9.05
CA SER A 241 8.91 6.20 7.79
C SER A 241 9.46 7.49 7.19
N TYR A 242 9.74 8.50 8.00
CA TYR A 242 10.28 9.78 7.55
C TYR A 242 11.68 9.67 6.97
N GLU A 243 12.57 8.95 7.62
CA GLU A 243 13.94 8.77 7.13
C GLU A 243 13.95 7.95 5.83
N ILE A 244 13.12 6.89 5.72
CA ILE A 244 12.95 6.14 4.46
C ILE A 244 12.49 7.07 3.33
N ALA A 245 11.48 7.90 3.58
CA ALA A 245 11.01 8.87 2.59
C ALA A 245 12.11 9.83 2.15
N LYS A 246 12.88 10.39 3.09
CA LYS A 246 14.00 11.29 2.78
C LYS A 246 15.08 10.64 1.93
N MET A 247 15.45 9.39 2.25
CA MET A 247 16.43 8.61 1.49
C MET A 247 15.98 8.44 0.04
N ILE A 248 14.72 8.02 -0.18
CA ILE A 248 14.15 7.84 -1.51
C ILE A 248 14.10 9.17 -2.27
N ILE A 249 13.64 10.26 -1.64
CA ILE A 249 13.57 11.58 -2.27
C ILE A 249 14.94 12.11 -2.66
N LYS A 250 15.94 11.97 -1.80
CA LYS A 250 17.33 12.33 -2.11
C LYS A 250 17.80 11.67 -3.39
N LYS A 251 17.60 10.35 -3.52
CA LYS A 251 17.98 9.57 -4.69
C LYS A 251 17.17 9.92 -5.94
N ASN A 252 15.88 10.27 -5.80
CA ASN A 252 15.05 10.72 -6.91
C ASN A 252 15.49 12.07 -7.48
N LYS A 253 15.94 13.00 -6.63
CA LYS A 253 16.45 14.30 -7.09
C LYS A 253 17.65 14.16 -8.03
N ASP A 254 18.49 13.17 -7.81
CA ASP A 254 19.66 12.88 -8.62
C ASP A 254 19.33 12.00 -9.85
N ASN A 255 18.04 11.68 -10.10
CA ASN A 255 17.56 10.75 -11.13
C ASN A 255 18.30 9.39 -11.11
N SER A 256 18.83 8.99 -9.95
CA SER A 256 19.64 7.79 -9.80
C SER A 256 18.83 6.54 -9.47
N ILE A 257 17.54 6.72 -9.15
CA ILE A 257 16.60 5.67 -8.77
C ILE A 257 15.24 5.91 -9.44
N PHE A 258 14.52 4.82 -9.74
CA PHE A 258 13.09 4.87 -10.01
C PHE A 258 12.34 4.36 -8.79
N SER A 259 11.41 5.14 -8.24
CA SER A 259 10.65 4.72 -7.05
C SER A 259 9.16 4.86 -7.24
N VAL A 260 8.43 3.93 -6.63
CA VAL A 260 6.97 3.95 -6.53
C VAL A 260 6.59 3.72 -5.07
N ALA A 261 5.78 4.62 -4.52
CA ALA A 261 5.16 4.45 -3.21
C ALA A 261 3.65 4.21 -3.40
N GLY A 262 3.11 3.21 -2.72
CA GLY A 262 1.70 2.83 -2.82
C GLY A 262 1.08 2.51 -1.46
N GLY A 263 -0.25 2.63 -1.39
CA GLY A 263 -1.05 2.40 -0.19
C GLY A 263 -1.34 3.69 0.59
N GLY A 264 -2.59 3.85 1.03
CA GLY A 264 -3.07 5.06 1.72
C GLY A 264 -2.21 5.44 2.93
N ASP A 265 -1.83 4.48 3.76
CA ASP A 265 -1.00 4.71 4.95
C ASP A 265 0.42 5.17 4.59
N THR A 266 0.99 4.66 3.49
CA THR A 266 2.30 5.12 3.00
C THR A 266 2.22 6.57 2.56
N ILE A 267 1.20 6.91 1.77
CA ILE A 267 0.97 8.27 1.28
C ILE A 267 0.72 9.21 2.46
N ALA A 268 -0.09 8.81 3.44
CA ALA A 268 -0.31 9.58 4.65
C ALA A 268 1.01 9.83 5.41
N ALA A 269 1.81 8.78 5.64
CA ALA A 269 3.12 8.92 6.32
C ALA A 269 4.07 9.86 5.57
N VAL A 270 4.10 9.81 4.24
CA VAL A 270 4.93 10.71 3.41
C VAL A 270 4.40 12.14 3.41
N SER A 271 3.08 12.32 3.37
CA SER A 271 2.46 13.66 3.37
C SER A 271 2.72 14.44 4.66
N TYR A 272 2.79 13.77 5.80
CA TYR A 272 3.19 14.38 7.09
C TYR A 272 4.63 14.93 7.08
N THR A 273 5.47 14.48 6.14
CA THR A 273 6.87 14.96 6.06
C THR A 273 7.02 16.29 5.30
N HIS A 274 5.96 16.88 4.76
CA HIS A 274 6.01 18.01 3.80
C HIS A 274 6.93 17.73 2.59
N LEU A 275 7.24 16.48 2.33
CA LEU A 275 8.11 16.07 1.26
C LEU A 275 7.22 15.67 0.08
N ARG A 276 7.07 16.55 -0.92
CA ARG A 276 6.50 16.17 -2.21
C ARG A 276 7.47 15.22 -2.92
N ALA A 277 7.30 13.94 -2.69
CA ALA A 277 7.79 12.95 -3.66
C ALA A 277 7.01 13.15 -4.97
N HIS A 278 7.57 12.79 -6.11
CA HIS A 278 6.77 12.60 -7.32
C HIS A 278 5.85 11.41 -7.04
N GLU A 279 4.69 11.71 -6.49
CA GLU A 279 3.66 10.76 -6.16
C GLU A 279 2.94 10.37 -7.43
N THR A 280 2.86 9.08 -7.69
CA THR A 280 1.63 8.54 -8.26
C THR A 280 0.62 8.63 -7.11
N GLN A 281 -0.14 9.73 -7.05
CA GLN A 281 -1.23 9.86 -6.10
C GLN A 281 -2.29 8.83 -6.48
N THR A 282 -2.35 7.74 -5.72
CA THR A 282 -3.50 6.85 -5.72
C THR A 282 -4.51 7.42 -4.72
N HIS A 283 -5.49 8.13 -5.22
CA HIS A 283 -6.67 8.51 -4.42
C HIS A 283 -7.62 7.33 -4.25
#